data_03905f7674c32fdbfd5a2aafd716a1db
#
_entry.id   03905f7674c32fdbfd5a2aafd716a1db
#
_cell.length_a   1.000
_cell.length_b   1.000
_cell.length_c   1.000
_cell.angle_alpha   90.00
_cell.angle_beta   90.00
_cell.angle_gamma   90.00
#
_symmetry.space_group_name_H-M   'P 1'
#
loop_
_entity.id
_entity.type
_entity.pdbx_description
1 polymer ?
#
loop_
_entity_poly.entity_id
_entity_poly.type
_entity_poly.pdbx_seq_one_letter_code
_entity_poly.pdbx_strand_id
1 'polypeptide(L)'
;MYYIIEVANTHAGSIDYVNNLIERFACFQGGFGMKFQPFRYDSISTRDHSFYEKYKEMYFDEKQWSQIISKASETKDVWLDLFDCYGVEILRKNLDCVKGIKFQSSVLYNYEVFTALETVDLSDTMVILNIAAQSIEDIGQILERINKTLNPREILLEFGYQGYPTSLEFSGISKIEVLKRNFKNRLVFADHVDGQSEEAILL
;
A
#
# COMPACT_ATOMS: atom_id res chain seq x y z
N MET A 1 -18.01 0.35 -5.68
CA MET A 1 -16.80 -0.33 -5.14
C MET A 1 -15.57 0.41 -5.64
N TYR A 2 -14.48 0.47 -4.90
CA TYR A 2 -13.23 1.11 -5.30
C TYR A 2 -12.11 0.05 -5.30
N TYR A 3 -11.35 -0.01 -6.37
CA TYR A 3 -10.30 -0.99 -6.55
C TYR A 3 -8.92 -0.32 -6.54
N ILE A 4 -7.94 -0.96 -5.90
CA ILE A 4 -6.55 -0.53 -5.94
C ILE A 4 -5.75 -1.64 -6.62
N ILE A 5 -5.20 -1.32 -7.79
CA ILE A 5 -4.36 -2.22 -8.56
C ILE A 5 -2.97 -2.23 -7.92
N GLU A 6 -2.57 -3.38 -7.40
CA GLU A 6 -1.24 -3.55 -6.81
C GLU A 6 -0.20 -3.79 -7.89
N VAL A 7 0.68 -2.82 -8.11
CA VAL A 7 1.81 -2.98 -9.04
C VAL A 7 2.96 -3.73 -8.36
N ALA A 8 3.16 -3.50 -7.06
CA ALA A 8 4.23 -4.12 -6.27
C ALA A 8 5.59 -4.11 -7.01
N ASN A 9 6.28 -5.25 -6.96
CA ASN A 9 7.58 -5.45 -7.62
C ASN A 9 7.47 -6.20 -8.96
N THR A 10 6.28 -6.28 -9.56
CA THR A 10 6.07 -6.99 -10.84
C THR A 10 6.89 -6.40 -11.99
N HIS A 11 7.35 -5.16 -11.82
CA HIS A 11 8.17 -4.45 -12.80
C HIS A 11 9.62 -4.97 -12.92
N ALA A 12 10.13 -5.72 -11.95
CA ALA A 12 11.49 -6.26 -11.95
C ALA A 12 12.57 -5.24 -12.34
N GLY A 13 12.41 -3.95 -11.97
CA GLY A 13 13.32 -2.86 -12.31
C GLY A 13 13.12 -2.23 -13.69
N SER A 14 12.09 -2.63 -14.44
CA SER A 14 11.81 -2.08 -15.78
C SER A 14 10.82 -0.91 -15.72
N ILE A 15 11.28 0.30 -16.01
CA ILE A 15 10.43 1.48 -16.16
C ILE A 15 9.44 1.33 -17.31
N ASP A 16 9.87 0.75 -18.42
CA ASP A 16 8.99 0.54 -19.57
C ASP A 16 7.83 -0.38 -19.23
N TYR A 17 8.08 -1.40 -18.39
CA TYR A 17 7.01 -2.26 -17.89
C TYR A 17 5.99 -1.49 -17.05
N VAL A 18 6.46 -0.66 -16.10
CA VAL A 18 5.57 0.20 -15.28
C VAL A 18 4.75 1.13 -16.16
N ASN A 19 5.39 1.78 -17.13
CA ASN A 19 4.72 2.68 -18.06
C ASN A 19 3.64 1.96 -18.90
N ASN A 20 3.94 0.75 -19.36
CA ASN A 20 2.97 -0.08 -20.09
C ASN A 20 1.78 -0.48 -19.21
N LEU A 21 2.00 -0.79 -17.91
CA LEU A 21 0.91 -1.08 -16.98
C LEU A 21 0.02 0.16 -16.79
N ILE A 22 0.61 1.34 -16.56
CA ILE A 22 -0.15 2.59 -16.40
C ILE A 22 -1.03 2.83 -17.63
N GLU A 23 -0.49 2.70 -18.84
CA GLU A 23 -1.22 2.88 -20.09
C GLU A 23 -2.35 1.85 -20.26
N ARG A 24 -2.08 0.59 -19.97
CA ARG A 24 -3.10 -0.48 -20.05
C ARG A 24 -4.24 -0.27 -19.08
N PHE A 25 -3.96 0.16 -17.86
CA PHE A 25 -4.99 0.41 -16.85
C PHE A 25 -5.66 1.78 -16.98
N ALA A 26 -5.15 2.68 -17.81
CA ALA A 26 -5.77 3.99 -18.07
C ALA A 26 -7.21 3.88 -18.59
N CYS A 27 -7.55 2.79 -19.28
CA CYS A 27 -8.91 2.57 -19.83
C CYS A 27 -9.97 2.30 -18.75
N PHE A 28 -9.61 1.85 -17.55
CA PHE A 28 -10.55 1.67 -16.45
C PHE A 28 -10.91 3.04 -15.87
N GLN A 29 -12.12 3.50 -16.13
CA GLN A 29 -12.59 4.80 -15.67
C GLN A 29 -13.29 4.69 -14.33
N GLY A 30 -13.00 5.66 -13.42
CA GLY A 30 -13.65 5.81 -12.12
C GLY A 30 -13.43 4.62 -11.17
N GLY A 31 -13.30 4.90 -9.88
CA GLY A 31 -13.23 3.86 -8.85
C GLY A 31 -11.97 2.98 -8.87
N PHE A 32 -10.90 3.42 -9.54
CA PHE A 32 -9.63 2.70 -9.59
C PHE A 32 -8.44 3.56 -9.16
N GLY A 33 -7.57 2.96 -8.37
CA GLY A 33 -6.25 3.48 -8.05
C GLY A 33 -5.14 2.51 -8.44
N MET A 34 -3.93 3.00 -8.53
CA MET A 34 -2.71 2.19 -8.68
C MET A 34 -1.82 2.40 -7.48
N LYS A 35 -1.30 1.30 -6.94
CA LYS A 35 -0.42 1.33 -5.76
C LYS A 35 0.98 0.86 -6.11
N PHE A 36 1.95 1.68 -5.72
CA PHE A 36 3.38 1.47 -5.94
C PHE A 36 4.10 1.30 -4.61
N GLN A 37 5.27 0.69 -4.64
CA GLN A 37 6.08 0.36 -3.46
C GLN A 37 7.48 0.98 -3.57
N PRO A 38 7.65 2.29 -3.32
CA PRO A 38 8.97 2.90 -3.28
C PRO A 38 9.72 2.44 -2.01
N PHE A 39 10.91 1.86 -2.20
CA PHE A 39 11.78 1.44 -1.11
C PHE A 39 13.25 1.46 -1.52
N ARG A 40 14.13 1.48 -0.52
CA ARG A 40 15.56 1.22 -0.73
C ARG A 40 15.86 -0.25 -0.45
N TYR A 41 16.60 -0.87 -1.36
CA TYR A 41 16.97 -2.28 -1.25
C TYR A 41 17.77 -2.60 0.02
N ASP A 42 18.60 -1.65 0.47
CA ASP A 42 19.45 -1.78 1.67
C ASP A 42 18.70 -1.45 2.99
N SER A 43 17.47 -0.94 2.91
CA SER A 43 16.58 -0.74 4.06
C SER A 43 15.70 -1.97 4.33
N ILE A 44 15.32 -2.69 3.27
CA ILE A 44 14.38 -3.82 3.40
C ILE A 44 15.07 -5.19 3.42
N SER A 45 16.36 -5.25 3.11
CA SER A 45 17.10 -6.51 3.04
C SER A 45 18.56 -6.33 3.47
N THR A 46 19.09 -7.30 4.20
CA THR A 46 20.50 -7.36 4.56
C THR A 46 21.32 -7.91 3.39
N ARG A 47 22.61 -7.56 3.31
CA ARG A 47 23.49 -7.93 2.17
C ARG A 47 23.68 -9.43 1.99
N ASP A 48 23.53 -10.21 3.02
CA ASP A 48 23.62 -11.68 3.02
C ASP A 48 22.29 -12.37 2.67
N HIS A 49 21.21 -11.60 2.52
CA HIS A 49 19.92 -12.16 2.12
C HIS A 49 19.93 -12.56 0.65
N SER A 50 19.39 -13.73 0.33
CA SER A 50 19.39 -14.31 -1.03
C SER A 50 18.73 -13.43 -2.10
N PHE A 51 17.82 -12.55 -1.72
CA PHE A 51 17.12 -11.63 -2.61
C PHE A 51 17.71 -10.21 -2.64
N TYR A 52 18.81 -9.92 -1.95
CA TYR A 52 19.38 -8.57 -1.89
C TYR A 52 19.66 -7.97 -3.27
N GLU A 53 20.35 -8.73 -4.15
CA GLU A 53 20.66 -8.25 -5.51
C GLU A 53 19.38 -8.07 -6.35
N LYS A 54 18.34 -8.88 -6.12
CA LYS A 54 17.04 -8.69 -6.78
C LYS A 54 16.34 -7.41 -6.35
N TYR A 55 16.35 -7.09 -5.06
CA TYR A 55 15.79 -5.81 -4.58
C TYR A 55 16.56 -4.62 -5.13
N LYS A 56 17.88 -4.76 -5.30
CA LYS A 56 18.72 -3.72 -5.90
C LYS A 56 18.42 -3.51 -7.39
N GLU A 57 18.15 -4.58 -8.14
CA GLU A 57 17.68 -4.50 -9.53
C GLU A 57 16.32 -3.81 -9.65
N MET A 58 15.45 -3.96 -8.65
CA MET A 58 14.10 -3.38 -8.62
C MET A 58 14.07 -1.92 -8.13
N TYR A 59 15.19 -1.39 -7.67
CA TYR A 59 15.27 -0.03 -7.15
C TYR A 59 15.11 1.01 -8.27
N PHE A 60 14.23 1.98 -8.04
CA PHE A 60 14.13 3.18 -8.84
C PHE A 60 14.59 4.39 -8.01
N ASP A 61 15.29 5.31 -8.65
CA ASP A 61 15.69 6.56 -8.03
C ASP A 61 14.50 7.55 -7.91
N GLU A 62 14.72 8.65 -7.19
CA GLU A 62 13.70 9.66 -6.93
C GLU A 62 13.11 10.27 -8.21
N LYS A 63 13.95 10.47 -9.23
CA LYS A 63 13.52 11.03 -10.52
C LYS A 63 12.61 10.04 -11.24
N GLN A 64 12.98 8.78 -11.25
CA GLN A 64 12.21 7.71 -11.84
C GLN A 64 10.84 7.57 -11.15
N TRP A 65 10.83 7.56 -9.80
CA TRP A 65 9.57 7.54 -9.05
C TRP A 65 8.68 8.74 -9.33
N SER A 66 9.25 9.96 -9.38
CA SER A 66 8.46 11.16 -9.68
C SER A 66 7.85 11.11 -11.08
N GLN A 67 8.56 10.56 -12.07
CA GLN A 67 8.02 10.35 -13.42
C GLN A 67 6.87 9.32 -13.42
N ILE A 68 7.02 8.20 -12.74
CA ILE A 68 6.00 7.14 -12.62
C ILE A 68 4.74 7.70 -11.95
N ILE A 69 4.90 8.37 -10.81
CA ILE A 69 3.79 8.92 -10.02
C ILE A 69 3.04 9.99 -10.81
N SER A 70 3.77 10.93 -11.42
CA SER A 70 3.17 11.99 -12.27
C SER A 70 2.36 11.37 -13.41
N LYS A 71 2.93 10.42 -14.15
CA LYS A 71 2.24 9.76 -15.25
C LYS A 71 0.99 8.99 -14.79
N ALA A 72 1.08 8.25 -13.69
CA ALA A 72 -0.05 7.50 -13.16
C ALA A 72 -1.18 8.43 -12.69
N SER A 73 -0.84 9.58 -12.07
CA SER A 73 -1.80 10.53 -11.54
C SER A 73 -2.65 11.23 -12.60
N GLU A 74 -2.23 11.22 -13.88
CA GLU A 74 -3.02 11.76 -14.99
C GLU A 74 -4.35 11.01 -15.20
N THR A 75 -4.40 9.72 -14.85
CA THR A 75 -5.56 8.87 -15.15
C THR A 75 -6.07 8.06 -13.97
N LYS A 76 -5.30 7.92 -12.90
CA LYS A 76 -5.60 7.08 -11.73
C LYS A 76 -5.27 7.78 -10.43
N ASP A 77 -6.00 7.44 -9.38
CA ASP A 77 -5.58 7.76 -8.02
C ASP A 77 -4.28 6.99 -7.70
N VAL A 78 -3.25 7.70 -7.25
CA VAL A 78 -1.97 7.07 -6.88
C VAL A 78 -1.94 6.75 -5.40
N TRP A 79 -1.48 5.54 -5.08
CA TRP A 79 -1.27 5.06 -3.72
C TRP A 79 0.19 4.63 -3.55
N LEU A 80 0.77 4.89 -2.38
CA LEU A 80 2.12 4.44 -2.05
C LEU A 80 2.10 3.52 -0.82
N ASP A 81 2.69 2.34 -0.96
CA ASP A 81 2.95 1.43 0.17
C ASP A 81 4.32 1.78 0.75
N LEU A 82 4.35 2.31 1.97
CA LEU A 82 5.56 2.84 2.58
C LEU A 82 6.21 1.79 3.49
N PHE A 83 7.46 1.45 3.20
CA PHE A 83 8.25 0.47 3.95
C PHE A 83 9.37 1.11 4.78
N ASP A 84 9.92 2.23 4.30
CA ASP A 84 11.10 2.89 4.86
C ASP A 84 11.04 4.41 4.69
N CYS A 85 12.07 5.11 5.20
CA CYS A 85 12.18 6.56 5.07
C CYS A 85 12.34 7.03 3.62
N TYR A 86 12.87 6.19 2.73
CA TYR A 86 12.96 6.52 1.31
C TYR A 86 11.56 6.66 0.69
N GLY A 87 10.65 5.74 1.00
CA GLY A 87 9.24 5.86 0.60
C GLY A 87 8.59 7.16 1.09
N VAL A 88 8.93 7.61 2.32
CA VAL A 88 8.46 8.91 2.86
C VAL A 88 9.04 10.08 2.08
N GLU A 89 10.29 10.03 1.64
CA GLU A 89 10.88 11.09 0.79
C GLU A 89 10.21 11.16 -0.58
N ILE A 90 9.91 10.01 -1.18
CA ILE A 90 9.16 9.95 -2.45
C ILE A 90 7.76 10.55 -2.27
N LEU A 91 7.05 10.19 -1.20
CA LEU A 91 5.77 10.79 -0.85
C LEU A 91 5.86 12.31 -0.75
N ARG A 92 6.81 12.83 0.04
CA ARG A 92 6.99 14.27 0.28
C ARG A 92 7.17 15.06 -1.01
N LYS A 93 7.92 14.51 -1.97
CA LYS A 93 8.19 15.15 -3.26
C LYS A 93 7.01 15.13 -4.23
N ASN A 94 6.07 14.22 -4.01
CA ASN A 94 4.96 13.97 -4.94
C ASN A 94 3.59 14.04 -4.26
N LEU A 95 3.50 14.70 -3.10
CA LEU A 95 2.31 14.67 -2.24
C LEU A 95 1.03 15.09 -2.99
N ASP A 96 1.11 16.11 -3.82
CA ASP A 96 -0.03 16.63 -4.61
C ASP A 96 -0.59 15.59 -5.62
N CYS A 97 0.21 14.60 -5.99
CA CYS A 97 -0.18 13.53 -6.91
C CYS A 97 -0.66 12.26 -6.19
N VAL A 98 -0.52 12.20 -4.86
CA VAL A 98 -0.77 10.97 -4.09
C VAL A 98 -2.11 11.07 -3.35
N LYS A 99 -3.04 10.18 -3.68
CA LYS A 99 -4.34 10.03 -3.03
C LYS A 99 -4.23 9.47 -1.63
N GLY A 100 -3.34 8.53 -1.44
CA GLY A 100 -3.19 7.87 -0.16
C GLY A 100 -1.94 7.03 -0.04
N ILE A 101 -1.68 6.65 1.20
CA ILE A 101 -0.55 5.79 1.57
C ILE A 101 -1.04 4.54 2.28
N LYS A 102 -0.20 3.53 2.31
CA LYS A 102 -0.45 2.29 3.04
C LYS A 102 0.73 1.95 3.93
N PHE A 103 0.42 1.39 5.09
CA PHE A 103 1.38 0.74 5.98
C PHE A 103 1.06 -0.74 6.08
N GLN A 104 2.05 -1.58 5.81
CA GLN A 104 1.99 -3.00 6.13
C GLN A 104 2.00 -3.19 7.66
N SER A 105 1.46 -4.30 8.15
CA SER A 105 1.44 -4.59 9.59
C SER A 105 2.84 -4.58 10.22
N SER A 106 3.88 -4.98 9.48
CA SER A 106 5.27 -4.93 9.92
C SER A 106 5.82 -3.50 10.09
N VAL A 107 5.26 -2.53 9.36
CA VAL A 107 5.70 -1.12 9.40
C VAL A 107 5.00 -0.33 10.50
N LEU A 108 3.86 -0.81 11.02
CA LEU A 108 3.06 -0.10 12.02
C LEU A 108 3.85 0.27 13.30
N TYR A 109 4.95 -0.41 13.56
CA TYR A 109 5.83 -0.16 14.71
C TYR A 109 7.21 0.38 14.31
N ASN A 110 7.41 0.76 13.03
CA ASN A 110 8.66 1.35 12.56
C ASN A 110 8.72 2.82 12.96
N TYR A 111 9.43 3.10 14.05
CA TYR A 111 9.56 4.44 14.62
C TYR A 111 10.19 5.45 13.63
N GLU A 112 11.17 5.04 12.84
CA GLU A 112 11.86 5.92 11.89
C GLU A 112 10.92 6.43 10.80
N VAL A 113 10.10 5.55 10.24
CA VAL A 113 9.09 5.91 9.21
C VAL A 113 8.08 6.90 9.78
N PHE A 114 7.56 6.64 10.99
CA PHE A 114 6.58 7.54 11.62
C PHE A 114 7.17 8.90 11.97
N THR A 115 8.40 8.95 12.50
CA THR A 115 9.10 10.21 12.77
C THR A 115 9.34 11.01 11.49
N ALA A 116 9.72 10.35 10.39
CA ALA A 116 9.88 11.03 9.11
C ALA A 116 8.55 11.61 8.57
N LEU A 117 7.42 10.95 8.86
CA LEU A 117 6.09 11.40 8.45
C LEU A 117 5.55 12.57 9.27
N GLU A 118 5.99 12.81 10.49
CA GLU A 118 5.54 13.92 11.33
C GLU A 118 5.73 15.31 10.66
N THR A 119 6.61 15.38 9.68
CA THR A 119 6.88 16.62 8.91
C THR A 119 6.10 16.70 7.59
N VAL A 120 5.24 15.72 7.29
CA VAL A 120 4.43 15.67 6.06
C VAL A 120 2.97 15.96 6.43
N ASP A 121 2.38 16.94 5.77
CA ASP A 121 0.95 17.23 5.95
C ASP A 121 0.10 16.17 5.22
N LEU A 122 -0.54 15.31 6.00
CA LEU A 122 -1.42 14.24 5.49
C LEU A 122 -2.91 14.58 5.58
N SER A 123 -3.28 15.83 5.89
CA SER A 123 -4.68 16.24 6.10
C SER A 123 -5.59 15.98 4.88
N ASP A 124 -5.04 15.96 3.68
CA ASP A 124 -5.74 15.62 2.44
C ASP A 124 -5.46 14.18 1.95
N THR A 125 -4.63 13.42 2.67
CA THR A 125 -4.17 12.09 2.28
C THR A 125 -4.91 11.00 3.05
N MET A 126 -5.34 9.95 2.38
CA MET A 126 -5.93 8.76 3.00
C MET A 126 -4.84 7.80 3.46
N VAL A 127 -5.09 7.09 4.57
CA VAL A 127 -4.14 6.09 5.09
C VAL A 127 -4.81 4.73 5.17
N ILE A 128 -4.20 3.73 4.54
CA ILE A 128 -4.58 2.32 4.70
C ILE A 128 -3.65 1.68 5.73
N LEU A 129 -4.24 1.06 6.73
CA LEU A 129 -3.53 0.27 7.73
C LEU A 129 -3.81 -1.21 7.50
N ASN A 130 -2.79 -1.98 7.16
CA ASN A 130 -2.89 -3.43 7.16
C ASN A 130 -2.93 -3.92 8.61
N ILE A 131 -4.07 -4.46 9.00
CA ILE A 131 -4.33 -4.94 10.37
C ILE A 131 -4.20 -6.45 10.50
N ALA A 132 -3.57 -7.12 9.56
CA ALA A 132 -3.31 -8.55 9.66
C ALA A 132 -2.51 -8.87 10.94
N ALA A 133 -2.91 -9.90 11.64
CA ALA A 133 -2.34 -10.35 12.91
C ALA A 133 -2.47 -9.35 14.10
N GLN A 134 -3.24 -8.28 13.96
CA GLN A 134 -3.53 -7.36 15.08
C GLN A 134 -4.79 -7.79 15.83
N SER A 135 -4.79 -7.64 17.16
CA SER A 135 -6.00 -7.79 17.97
C SER A 135 -6.90 -6.56 17.84
N ILE A 136 -8.18 -6.67 18.26
CA ILE A 136 -9.10 -5.52 18.29
C ILE A 136 -8.57 -4.39 19.17
N GLU A 137 -7.94 -4.73 20.28
CA GLU A 137 -7.32 -3.75 21.19
C GLU A 137 -6.14 -3.04 20.53
N ASP A 138 -5.21 -3.80 19.89
CA ASP A 138 -4.07 -3.24 19.19
C ASP A 138 -4.50 -2.30 18.05
N ILE A 139 -5.53 -2.69 17.28
CA ILE A 139 -6.09 -1.84 16.23
C ILE A 139 -6.57 -0.50 16.82
N GLY A 140 -7.27 -0.54 17.95
CA GLY A 140 -7.73 0.67 18.65
C GLY A 140 -6.57 1.59 19.03
N GLN A 141 -5.52 1.05 19.62
CA GLN A 141 -4.32 1.80 20.01
C GLN A 141 -3.57 2.38 18.81
N ILE A 142 -3.46 1.60 17.72
CA ILE A 142 -2.84 2.05 16.47
C ILE A 142 -3.62 3.22 15.87
N LEU A 143 -4.96 3.11 15.81
CA LEU A 143 -5.82 4.17 15.28
C LEU A 143 -5.68 5.47 16.09
N GLU A 144 -5.69 5.39 17.42
CA GLU A 144 -5.50 6.55 18.28
C GLU A 144 -4.14 7.23 18.04
N ARG A 145 -3.08 6.43 17.99
CA ARG A 145 -1.72 6.93 17.72
C ARG A 145 -1.66 7.63 16.36
N ILE A 146 -2.12 7.00 15.30
CA ILE A 146 -2.02 7.54 13.93
C ILE A 146 -2.85 8.80 13.78
N ASN A 147 -4.05 8.85 14.33
CA ASN A 147 -4.86 10.07 14.33
C ASN A 147 -4.16 11.22 15.06
N LYS A 148 -3.52 10.93 16.20
CA LYS A 148 -2.84 11.95 17.00
C LYS A 148 -1.56 12.47 16.34
N THR A 149 -0.79 11.58 15.69
CA THR A 149 0.55 11.94 15.16
C THR A 149 0.53 12.41 13.74
N LEU A 150 -0.32 11.83 12.88
CA LEU A 150 -0.34 12.11 11.45
C LEU A 150 -1.57 12.86 10.97
N ASN A 151 -2.67 12.82 11.73
CA ASN A 151 -3.94 13.50 11.42
C ASN A 151 -4.36 13.40 9.95
N PRO A 152 -4.46 12.20 9.37
CA PRO A 152 -4.78 12.03 7.95
C PRO A 152 -6.25 12.35 7.68
N ARG A 153 -6.59 12.61 6.42
CA ARG A 153 -7.97 12.83 5.97
C ARG A 153 -8.91 11.70 6.38
N GLU A 154 -8.47 10.47 6.26
CA GLU A 154 -9.24 9.27 6.60
C GLU A 154 -8.30 8.08 6.81
N ILE A 155 -8.65 7.21 7.74
CA ILE A 155 -7.98 5.93 7.95
C ILE A 155 -8.90 4.79 7.53
N LEU A 156 -8.39 3.92 6.66
CA LEU A 156 -9.04 2.68 6.23
C LEU A 156 -8.34 1.48 6.84
N LEU A 157 -9.09 0.45 7.20
CA LEU A 157 -8.54 -0.78 7.76
C LEU A 157 -8.49 -1.88 6.71
N GLU A 158 -7.28 -2.28 6.34
CA GLU A 158 -7.07 -3.38 5.39
C GLU A 158 -6.94 -4.70 6.13
N PHE A 159 -7.78 -5.64 5.79
CA PHE A 159 -7.75 -7.01 6.29
C PHE A 159 -7.60 -8.00 5.12
N GLY A 160 -7.27 -9.22 5.45
CA GLY A 160 -7.03 -10.30 4.49
C GLY A 160 -5.86 -11.16 4.99
N TYR A 161 -5.77 -12.38 4.51
CA TYR A 161 -4.63 -13.24 4.82
C TYR A 161 -3.40 -12.81 4.01
N GLN A 162 -2.22 -12.80 4.64
CA GLN A 162 -0.99 -12.28 4.04
C GLN A 162 -0.14 -13.37 3.36
N GLY A 163 -0.74 -14.43 2.87
CA GLY A 163 -0.11 -15.45 2.03
C GLY A 163 -0.58 -15.35 0.59
N TYR A 164 0.24 -15.76 -0.38
CA TYR A 164 -0.12 -15.75 -1.79
C TYR A 164 0.38 -17.04 -2.49
N PRO A 165 -0.51 -17.76 -3.21
CA PRO A 165 -1.96 -17.58 -3.27
C PRO A 165 -2.64 -18.07 -1.97
N THR A 166 -3.79 -17.48 -1.66
CA THR A 166 -4.62 -17.87 -0.50
C THR A 166 -5.91 -18.50 -1.01
N SER A 167 -6.33 -19.64 -0.44
CA SER A 167 -7.65 -20.17 -0.74
C SER A 167 -8.75 -19.31 -0.14
N LEU A 168 -9.93 -19.29 -0.77
CA LEU A 168 -11.04 -18.44 -0.39
C LEU A 168 -11.45 -18.61 1.08
N GLU A 169 -11.48 -19.84 1.59
CA GLU A 169 -11.84 -20.17 2.96
C GLU A 169 -10.89 -19.55 4.01
N PHE A 170 -9.61 -19.31 3.64
CA PHE A 170 -8.60 -18.69 4.50
C PHE A 170 -8.40 -17.18 4.22
N SER A 171 -9.16 -16.61 3.28
CA SER A 171 -9.03 -15.19 2.90
C SER A 171 -9.29 -14.20 4.05
N GLY A 172 -9.97 -14.64 5.10
CA GLY A 172 -10.32 -13.80 6.24
C GLY A 172 -11.56 -12.93 6.03
N ILE A 173 -12.33 -13.16 4.95
CA ILE A 173 -13.53 -12.37 4.63
C ILE A 173 -14.57 -12.38 5.76
N SER A 174 -14.64 -13.48 6.52
CA SER A 174 -15.51 -13.61 7.69
C SER A 174 -15.24 -12.58 8.81
N LYS A 175 -14.05 -11.94 8.81
CA LYS A 175 -13.70 -10.91 9.79
C LYS A 175 -14.48 -9.59 9.60
N ILE A 176 -15.09 -9.38 8.43
CA ILE A 176 -15.82 -8.14 8.09
C ILE A 176 -16.83 -7.77 9.18
N GLU A 177 -17.64 -8.72 9.64
CA GLU A 177 -18.65 -8.43 10.65
C GLU A 177 -18.05 -8.00 11.99
N VAL A 178 -17.00 -8.65 12.43
CA VAL A 178 -16.31 -8.32 13.68
C VAL A 178 -15.69 -6.93 13.58
N LEU A 179 -15.04 -6.62 12.47
CA LEU A 179 -14.44 -5.30 12.25
C LEU A 179 -15.49 -4.21 12.20
N LYS A 180 -16.61 -4.39 11.49
CA LYS A 180 -17.72 -3.43 11.42
C LYS A 180 -18.40 -3.17 12.76
N ARG A 181 -18.43 -4.15 13.66
CA ARG A 181 -18.98 -4.00 15.02
C ARG A 181 -18.08 -3.15 15.92
N ASN A 182 -16.76 -3.21 15.72
CA ASN A 182 -15.78 -2.55 16.59
C ASN A 182 -15.29 -1.21 16.04
N PHE A 183 -15.29 -1.02 14.72
CA PHE A 183 -14.72 0.16 14.08
C PHE A 183 -15.70 0.78 13.09
N LYS A 184 -15.68 2.14 13.02
CA LYS A 184 -16.44 2.90 12.03
C LYS A 184 -15.69 3.16 10.73
N ASN A 185 -14.42 2.77 10.69
CA ASN A 185 -13.54 2.94 9.55
C ASN A 185 -14.04 2.14 8.35
N ARG A 186 -13.85 2.67 7.14
CA ARG A 186 -14.05 1.88 5.93
C ARG A 186 -13.05 0.72 5.90
N LEU A 187 -13.51 -0.40 5.38
CA LEU A 187 -12.71 -1.61 5.27
C LEU A 187 -12.17 -1.76 3.85
N VAL A 188 -10.94 -2.26 3.77
CA VAL A 188 -10.26 -2.65 2.53
C VAL A 188 -9.96 -4.14 2.62
N PHE A 189 -10.29 -4.89 1.60
CA PHE A 189 -9.93 -6.30 1.50
C PHE A 189 -8.65 -6.45 0.67
N ALA A 190 -7.60 -7.03 1.25
CA ALA A 190 -6.41 -7.44 0.54
C ALA A 190 -6.67 -8.81 -0.09
N ASP A 191 -7.01 -8.80 -1.37
CA ASP A 191 -7.30 -10.01 -2.12
C ASP A 191 -5.99 -10.69 -2.56
N HIS A 192 -5.70 -11.83 -1.95
CA HIS A 192 -4.58 -12.71 -2.30
C HIS A 192 -5.07 -14.07 -2.81
N VAL A 193 -6.34 -14.17 -3.17
CA VAL A 193 -6.92 -15.37 -3.75
C VAL A 193 -6.36 -15.58 -5.16
N ASP A 194 -6.25 -16.85 -5.58
CA ASP A 194 -5.80 -17.16 -6.93
C ASP A 194 -6.79 -16.59 -7.96
N GLY A 195 -6.34 -15.61 -8.74
CA GLY A 195 -7.16 -14.94 -9.77
C GLY A 195 -7.59 -15.83 -10.92
N GLN A 196 -7.14 -17.09 -10.97
CA GLN A 196 -7.64 -18.12 -11.91
C GLN A 196 -8.79 -18.94 -11.33
N SER A 197 -9.10 -18.77 -10.05
CA SER A 197 -10.25 -19.42 -9.41
C SER A 197 -11.54 -18.75 -9.84
N GLU A 198 -12.46 -19.50 -10.45
CA GLU A 198 -13.80 -18.99 -10.81
C GLU A 198 -14.57 -18.47 -9.58
N GLU A 199 -14.35 -19.06 -8.41
CA GLU A 199 -14.96 -18.66 -7.15
C GLU A 199 -14.47 -17.28 -6.69
N ALA A 200 -13.21 -16.94 -6.92
CA ALA A 200 -12.65 -15.65 -6.58
C ALA A 200 -13.17 -14.52 -7.46
N ILE A 201 -13.52 -14.81 -8.71
CA ILE A 201 -14.04 -13.82 -9.67
C ILE A 201 -15.48 -13.40 -9.34
N LEU A 202 -16.21 -14.23 -8.60
CA LEU A 202 -17.63 -14.02 -8.26
C LEU A 202 -17.84 -13.26 -6.95
N LEU A 203 -16.79 -12.96 -6.20
CA LEU A 203 -16.83 -12.17 -4.96
C LEU A 203 -16.63 -10.69 -5.20
#